data_10df55e8c3c278ae5abdd893d71c3045
#
_entry.id   10df55e8c3c278ae5abdd893d71c3045
#
_cell.length_a   1.000
_cell.length_b   1.000
_cell.length_c   1.000
_cell.angle_alpha   90.00
_cell.angle_beta   90.00
_cell.angle_gamma   90.00
#
_symmetry.space_group_name_H-M   'P 1'
#
loop_
_entity.id
_entity.type
_entity.pdbx_description
1 polymer ?
#
loop_
_entity_poly.entity_id
_entity_poly.type
_entity_poly.pdbx_seq_one_letter_code
_entity_poly.pdbx_strand_id
1 'polypeptide(L)'
;FPGQSGYAATKAFVRSYTDGVRGELAGTGVTVAALHPGPVRTEFLETAGMDERTFAAAFPRFMWVPSARVAKAGIDALAHDRGAVIPGLQNEIPARLFELMPRRLLLPLLTSRHPALRRSGR
;
A
#
# COMPACT_ATOMS: atom_id res chain seq x y z
N PHE A 1 4.28 2.08 -8.98
CA PHE A 1 5.05 3.32 -9.16
C PHE A 1 6.21 3.05 -10.12
N PRO A 2 6.56 3.99 -11.01
CA PRO A 2 7.74 3.88 -11.86
C PRO A 2 9.00 3.66 -11.01
N GLY A 3 9.90 2.77 -11.44
CA GLY A 3 11.10 2.38 -10.68
C GLY A 3 10.87 1.33 -9.57
N GLN A 4 9.61 1.03 -9.23
CA GLN A 4 9.24 0.03 -8.22
C GLN A 4 8.25 -1.01 -8.78
N SER A 5 8.29 -1.28 -10.07
CA SER A 5 7.33 -2.17 -10.74
C SER A 5 7.33 -3.59 -10.14
N GLY A 6 8.51 -4.13 -9.85
CA GLY A 6 8.64 -5.44 -9.21
C GLY A 6 8.00 -5.47 -7.82
N TYR A 7 8.30 -4.48 -6.99
CA TYR A 7 7.69 -4.34 -5.67
C TYR A 7 6.15 -4.19 -5.76
N ALA A 8 5.67 -3.34 -6.65
CA ALA A 8 4.23 -3.16 -6.86
C ALA A 8 3.56 -4.46 -7.33
N ALA A 9 4.20 -5.22 -8.21
CA ALA A 9 3.71 -6.52 -8.69
C ALA A 9 3.61 -7.53 -7.55
N THR A 10 4.64 -7.64 -6.69
CA THR A 10 4.61 -8.55 -5.53
C THR A 10 3.50 -8.18 -4.54
N LYS A 11 3.26 -6.89 -4.31
CA LYS A 11 2.17 -6.45 -3.43
C LYS A 11 0.79 -6.69 -4.02
N ALA A 12 0.63 -6.52 -5.33
CA ALA A 12 -0.60 -6.87 -6.04
C ALA A 12 -0.87 -8.38 -5.99
N PHE A 13 0.18 -9.20 -6.15
CA PHE A 13 0.08 -10.65 -5.99
C PHE A 13 -0.42 -11.03 -4.58
N VAL A 14 0.18 -10.50 -3.52
CA VAL A 14 -0.23 -10.78 -2.14
C VAL A 14 -1.70 -10.46 -1.93
N ARG A 15 -2.18 -9.33 -2.43
CA ARG A 15 -3.59 -8.95 -2.35
C ARG A 15 -4.49 -9.96 -3.05
N SER A 16 -4.21 -10.25 -4.33
CA SER A 16 -5.00 -11.19 -5.13
C SER A 16 -5.00 -12.61 -4.52
N TYR A 17 -3.85 -13.06 -4.01
CA TYR A 17 -3.74 -14.33 -3.30
C TYR A 17 -4.58 -14.34 -2.02
N THR A 18 -4.54 -13.28 -1.22
CA THR A 18 -5.37 -13.17 -0.02
C THR A 18 -6.86 -13.23 -0.34
N ASP A 19 -7.30 -12.55 -1.40
CA ASP A 19 -8.69 -12.58 -1.84
C ASP A 19 -9.13 -14.01 -2.28
N GLY A 20 -8.24 -14.74 -2.99
CA GLY A 20 -8.46 -16.14 -3.36
C GLY A 20 -8.60 -17.06 -2.14
N VAL A 21 -7.63 -16.99 -1.22
CA VAL A 21 -7.63 -17.79 0.02
C VAL A 21 -8.87 -17.50 0.88
N ARG A 22 -9.31 -16.24 0.94
CA ARG A 22 -10.56 -15.90 1.63
C ARG A 22 -11.76 -16.61 1.03
N GLY A 23 -11.84 -16.68 -0.30
CA GLY A 23 -12.89 -17.42 -0.98
C GLY A 23 -12.87 -18.91 -0.66
N GLU A 24 -11.68 -19.51 -0.64
CA GLU A 24 -11.48 -20.95 -0.31
C GLU A 24 -11.83 -21.27 1.14
N LEU A 25 -11.63 -20.33 2.06
CA LEU A 25 -11.90 -20.51 3.50
C LEU A 25 -13.32 -20.10 3.90
N ALA A 26 -14.17 -19.70 2.97
CA ALA A 26 -15.53 -19.28 3.27
C ALA A 26 -16.31 -20.39 4.01
N GLY A 27 -16.93 -20.06 5.14
CA GLY A 27 -17.70 -21.01 5.96
C GLY A 27 -16.86 -21.89 6.90
N THR A 28 -15.52 -21.80 6.88
CA THR A 28 -14.65 -22.60 7.78
C THR A 28 -14.46 -21.97 9.17
N GLY A 29 -14.81 -20.69 9.34
CA GLY A 29 -14.53 -19.93 10.57
C GLY A 29 -13.12 -19.34 10.62
N VAL A 30 -12.29 -19.57 9.61
CA VAL A 30 -10.96 -18.96 9.49
C VAL A 30 -11.04 -17.63 8.75
N THR A 31 -10.49 -16.58 9.35
CA THR A 31 -10.43 -15.24 8.74
C THR A 31 -9.01 -14.93 8.24
N VAL A 32 -8.92 -14.33 7.07
CA VAL A 32 -7.67 -13.85 6.47
C VAL A 32 -7.85 -12.41 6.02
N ALA A 33 -6.87 -11.56 6.28
CA ALA A 33 -6.92 -10.15 5.90
C ALA A 33 -5.59 -9.69 5.29
N ALA A 34 -5.67 -8.87 4.25
CA ALA A 34 -4.53 -8.14 3.72
C ALA A 34 -4.44 -6.76 4.36
N LEU A 35 -3.30 -6.48 5.02
CA LEU A 35 -3.02 -5.19 5.62
C LEU A 35 -2.13 -4.37 4.69
N HIS A 36 -2.63 -3.21 4.24
CA HIS A 36 -1.95 -2.31 3.31
C HIS A 36 -1.65 -0.97 4.00
N PRO A 37 -0.63 -0.88 4.86
CA PRO A 37 -0.30 0.38 5.51
C PRO A 37 0.26 1.38 4.52
N GLY A 38 -0.04 2.66 4.73
CA GLY A 38 0.73 3.75 4.16
C GLY A 38 2.14 3.84 4.77
N PRO A 39 2.80 4.99 4.69
CA PRO A 39 4.11 5.16 5.31
C PRO A 39 4.05 4.91 6.83
N VAL A 40 4.90 4.01 7.32
CA VAL A 40 5.03 3.66 8.74
C VAL A 40 6.50 3.79 9.12
N ARG A 41 6.80 4.41 10.24
CA ARG A 41 8.16 4.43 10.78
C ARG A 41 8.46 3.07 11.41
N THR A 42 9.34 2.33 10.77
CA THR A 42 9.81 1.02 11.21
C THR A 42 11.26 0.84 10.76
N GLU A 43 11.95 -0.11 11.34
CA GLU A 43 13.31 -0.53 10.93
C GLU A 43 13.37 -1.08 9.50
N PHE A 44 12.22 -1.25 8.85
CA PHE A 44 12.13 -1.73 7.47
C PHE A 44 12.92 -0.85 6.48
N LEU A 45 12.92 0.47 6.68
CA LEU A 45 13.63 1.39 5.77
C LEU A 45 15.13 1.16 5.83
N GLU A 46 15.68 0.97 7.03
CA GLU A 46 17.11 0.66 7.25
C GLU A 46 17.44 -0.69 6.62
N THR A 47 16.64 -1.73 6.90
CA THR A 47 16.83 -3.08 6.37
C THR A 47 16.74 -3.12 4.84
N ALA A 48 15.87 -2.29 4.25
CA ALA A 48 15.71 -2.18 2.79
C ALA A 48 16.78 -1.31 2.13
N GLY A 49 17.74 -0.77 2.89
CA GLY A 49 18.79 0.13 2.37
C GLY A 49 18.24 1.44 1.81
N MET A 50 17.06 1.85 2.26
CA MET A 50 16.43 3.11 1.84
C MET A 50 16.84 4.23 2.79
N ASP A 51 17.27 5.37 2.23
CA ASP A 51 17.50 6.57 3.03
C ASP A 51 16.18 7.11 3.60
N GLU A 52 16.10 7.10 4.94
CA GLU A 52 14.88 7.55 5.66
C GLU A 52 14.50 8.98 5.28
N ARG A 53 15.48 9.87 5.05
CA ARG A 53 15.21 11.27 4.69
C ARG A 53 14.56 11.38 3.32
N THR A 54 15.08 10.64 2.34
CA THR A 54 14.53 10.59 0.98
C THR A 54 13.13 10.00 0.98
N PHE A 55 12.92 8.92 1.74
CA PHE A 55 11.60 8.30 1.87
C PHE A 55 10.62 9.22 2.61
N ALA A 56 11.05 9.85 3.69
CA ALA A 56 10.21 10.80 4.44
C ALA A 56 9.83 12.03 3.61
N ALA A 57 10.70 12.48 2.72
CA ALA A 57 10.41 13.59 1.81
C ALA A 57 9.39 13.23 0.72
N ALA A 58 9.27 11.94 0.38
CA ALA A 58 8.32 11.47 -0.64
C ALA A 58 6.86 11.44 -0.16
N PHE A 59 6.64 11.42 1.16
CA PHE A 59 5.30 11.34 1.74
C PHE A 59 5.01 12.47 2.72
N PRO A 60 3.90 13.19 2.56
CA PRO A 60 3.47 14.21 3.53
C PRO A 60 3.33 13.63 4.95
N ARG A 61 3.69 14.42 5.96
CA ARG A 61 3.68 13.97 7.37
C ARG A 61 2.34 13.43 7.84
N PHE A 62 1.23 13.93 7.31
CA PHE A 62 -0.11 13.48 7.68
C PHE A 62 -0.44 12.07 7.21
N MET A 63 0.26 11.54 6.20
CA MET A 63 0.08 10.16 5.71
C MET A 63 0.73 9.11 6.60
N TRP A 64 1.64 9.53 7.49
CA TRP A 64 2.35 8.61 8.38
C TRP A 64 1.43 8.07 9.46
N VAL A 65 1.42 6.75 9.63
CA VAL A 65 0.59 6.06 10.62
C VAL A 65 1.51 5.39 11.64
N PRO A 66 1.25 5.56 12.96
CA PRO A 66 1.98 4.84 14.00
C PRO A 66 1.81 3.31 13.86
N SER A 67 2.88 2.55 14.09
CA SER A 67 2.87 1.08 13.96
C SER A 67 1.80 0.41 14.84
N ALA A 68 1.58 0.90 16.04
CA ALA A 68 0.52 0.41 16.94
C ALA A 68 -0.89 0.57 16.33
N ARG A 69 -1.16 1.66 15.61
CA ARG A 69 -2.44 1.86 14.91
C ARG A 69 -2.57 0.92 13.72
N VAL A 70 -1.47 0.65 13.01
CA VAL A 70 -1.44 -0.33 11.92
C VAL A 70 -1.74 -1.72 12.44
N ALA A 71 -1.09 -2.15 13.53
CA ALA A 71 -1.33 -3.43 14.17
C ALA A 71 -2.78 -3.59 14.64
N LYS A 72 -3.32 -2.55 15.32
CA LYS A 72 -4.72 -2.55 15.75
C LYS A 72 -5.68 -2.70 14.57
N ALA A 73 -5.45 -1.97 13.48
CA ALA A 73 -6.30 -2.06 12.29
C ALA A 73 -6.29 -3.47 11.67
N GLY A 74 -5.14 -4.16 11.69
CA GLY A 74 -5.04 -5.56 11.25
C GLY A 74 -5.84 -6.52 12.14
N ILE A 75 -5.73 -6.38 13.45
CA ILE A 75 -6.50 -7.19 14.42
C ILE A 75 -8.00 -6.92 14.27
N ASP A 76 -8.41 -5.66 14.18
CA ASP A 76 -9.80 -5.28 13.98
C ASP A 76 -10.35 -5.82 12.64
N ALA A 77 -9.52 -5.88 11.59
CA ALA A 77 -9.90 -6.45 10.30
C ALA A 77 -10.20 -7.95 10.40
N LEU A 78 -9.36 -8.70 11.11
CA LEU A 78 -9.58 -10.13 11.37
C LEU A 78 -10.84 -10.36 12.22
N ALA A 79 -11.03 -9.58 13.28
CA ALA A 79 -12.18 -9.70 14.18
C ALA A 79 -13.54 -9.43 13.48
N HIS A 80 -13.54 -8.59 12.43
CA HIS A 80 -14.75 -8.24 11.67
C HIS A 80 -14.80 -8.85 10.27
N ASP A 81 -13.98 -9.84 9.99
CA ASP A 81 -13.86 -10.52 8.70
C ASP A 81 -13.72 -9.56 7.49
N ARG A 82 -12.87 -8.56 7.61
CA ARG A 82 -12.55 -7.64 6.53
C ARG A 82 -11.41 -8.18 5.68
N GLY A 83 -11.60 -8.29 4.35
CA GLY A 83 -10.61 -8.87 3.45
C GLY A 83 -9.36 -8.01 3.25
N ALA A 84 -9.54 -6.70 3.15
CA ALA A 84 -8.42 -5.75 3.00
C ALA A 84 -8.65 -4.52 3.86
N VAL A 85 -7.59 -3.99 4.47
CA VAL A 85 -7.65 -2.79 5.27
C VAL A 85 -6.45 -1.88 5.00
N ILE A 86 -6.74 -0.59 4.85
CA ILE A 86 -5.75 0.48 4.72
C ILE A 86 -5.87 1.35 5.97
N PRO A 87 -4.89 1.31 6.90
CA PRO A 87 -4.96 2.08 8.13
C PRO A 87 -4.90 3.58 7.89
N GLY A 88 -5.89 4.30 8.44
CA GLY A 88 -5.99 5.75 8.37
C GLY A 88 -6.75 6.24 7.12
N LEU A 89 -7.82 7.02 7.35
CA LEU A 89 -8.66 7.58 6.29
C LEU A 89 -7.86 8.41 5.29
N GLN A 90 -6.81 9.09 5.74
CA GLN A 90 -5.90 9.87 4.92
C GLN A 90 -5.14 9.05 3.87
N ASN A 91 -5.00 7.74 4.10
CA ASN A 91 -4.38 6.79 3.16
C ASN A 91 -5.45 6.00 2.39
N GLU A 92 -6.56 5.64 3.06
CA GLU A 92 -7.63 4.83 2.49
C GLU A 92 -8.37 5.57 1.37
N ILE A 93 -8.74 6.83 1.59
CA ILE A 93 -9.51 7.62 0.61
C ILE A 93 -8.73 7.79 -0.71
N PRO A 94 -7.47 8.27 -0.71
CA PRO A 94 -6.70 8.36 -1.95
C PRO A 94 -6.48 7.02 -2.63
N ALA A 95 -6.21 5.95 -1.85
CA ALA A 95 -6.00 4.63 -2.42
C ALA A 95 -7.23 4.12 -3.17
N ARG A 96 -8.42 4.26 -2.58
CA ARG A 96 -9.68 3.88 -3.24
C ARG A 96 -9.98 4.74 -4.48
N LEU A 97 -9.70 6.03 -4.43
CA LEU A 97 -9.86 6.90 -5.59
C LEU A 97 -8.92 6.49 -6.73
N PHE A 98 -7.67 6.12 -6.42
CA PHE A 98 -6.72 5.60 -7.42
C PHE A 98 -7.14 4.25 -8.01
N GLU A 99 -7.77 3.37 -7.22
CA GLU A 99 -8.31 2.10 -7.72
C GLU A 99 -9.45 2.31 -8.73
N LEU A 100 -10.29 3.33 -8.52
CA LEU A 100 -11.41 3.66 -9.41
C LEU A 100 -10.97 4.45 -10.65
N MET A 101 -9.79 5.05 -10.63
CA MET A 101 -9.31 5.89 -11.74
C MET A 101 -8.87 5.04 -12.93
N PRO A 102 -9.37 5.31 -14.14
CA PRO A 102 -8.91 4.64 -15.34
C PRO A 102 -7.39 4.77 -15.51
N ARG A 103 -6.70 3.66 -15.81
CA ARG A 103 -5.22 3.61 -15.94
C ARG A 103 -4.67 4.62 -16.93
N ARG A 104 -5.42 4.94 -18.00
CA ARG A 104 -5.05 5.96 -19.00
C ARG A 104 -4.92 7.37 -18.42
N LEU A 105 -5.59 7.67 -17.32
CA LEU A 105 -5.48 8.95 -16.60
C LEU A 105 -4.44 8.86 -15.47
N LEU A 106 -4.40 7.72 -14.79
CA LEU A 106 -3.52 7.51 -13.66
C LEU A 106 -2.03 7.47 -14.07
N LEU A 107 -1.69 6.75 -15.16
CA LEU A 107 -0.31 6.58 -15.58
C LEU A 107 0.39 7.90 -15.93
N PRO A 108 -0.18 8.80 -16.75
CA PRO A 108 0.43 10.11 -17.02
C PRO A 108 0.60 10.96 -15.75
N LEU A 109 -0.37 10.91 -14.83
CA LEU A 109 -0.32 11.65 -13.57
C LEU A 109 0.84 11.17 -12.68
N LEU A 110 1.04 9.86 -12.58
CA LEU A 110 2.12 9.27 -11.79
C LEU A 110 3.50 9.48 -12.43
N THR A 111 3.58 9.38 -13.76
CA THR A 111 4.86 9.53 -14.48
C THR A 111 5.32 10.98 -14.54
N SER A 112 4.42 11.96 -14.69
CA SER A 112 4.78 13.37 -14.79
C SER A 112 5.44 13.94 -13.53
N ARG A 113 5.18 13.34 -12.38
CA ARG A 113 5.72 13.76 -11.08
C ARG A 113 6.91 12.94 -10.59
N HIS A 114 7.32 11.88 -11.34
CA HIS A 114 8.38 11.00 -10.87
C HIS A 114 9.77 11.49 -11.29
N PRO A 115 10.68 11.78 -10.34
CA PRO A 115 12.00 12.36 -10.62
C PRO A 115 12.87 11.48 -11.55
N ALA A 116 12.78 10.15 -11.41
CA ALA A 116 13.57 9.19 -12.20
C ALA A 116 13.19 9.17 -13.69
N LEU A 117 11.97 9.56 -14.06
CA LEU A 117 11.50 9.56 -15.45
C LEU A 117 11.70 10.90 -16.17
N ARG A 118 12.02 11.95 -15.45
CA ARG A 118 12.33 13.27 -16.02
C ARG A 118 13.68 13.31 -16.76
N ARG A 119 14.52 12.29 -16.62
CA ARG A 119 15.88 12.21 -17.22
C ARG A 119 15.95 11.48 -18.56
N SER A 120 14.87 10.93 -19.07
CA SER A 120 14.83 10.17 -20.36
C SER A 120 14.45 11.01 -21.57
N GLY A 121 14.56 12.32 -21.51
CA GLY A 121 14.36 13.22 -22.66
C GLY A 121 15.69 13.72 -23.21
N ARG A 122 16.45 12.83 -23.88
CA ARG A 122 17.45 13.18 -24.89
C ARG A 122 17.40 12.15 -26.00
#